data_91c695e94b2a6b5443648fee51bffbbf
#
_entry.id   91c695e94b2a6b5443648fee51bffbbf
#
_cell.length_a   1.000
_cell.length_b   1.000
_cell.length_c   1.000
_cell.angle_alpha   90.00
_cell.angle_beta   90.00
_cell.angle_gamma   90.00
#
_symmetry.space_group_name_H-M   'P 1'
#
loop_
_entity.id
_entity.type
_entity.pdbx_description
1 polymer ?
#
loop_
_entity_poly.entity_id
_entity_poly.type
_entity_poly.pdbx_seq_one_letter_code
_entity_poly.pdbx_strand_id
1 'polypeptide(L)'
;MKKLILLVGVLVLIAGGAFIFLSGDAINALIKTKIEQVGSDVTEQSVTVNRVDMKLLKGAGTINGLVLANPSSYSAPSVFSLNEITLDINLKSLGTDLIVIDQIIIDKPEAVVEFTENGNANIKDLLAAIKKNTASDNTAVESESEQAEPIIRVNKFVLAGVSLTVDLTKLGNKSHQAILADIQLSNIGGESGMPASQLGAELVKQVLSSIWQQAKAEQADILKEEAKDKIKEKAKEKLGGLLDKLNG
;
A
#
# COMPACT_ATOMS: atom_id res chain seq x y z
N MET A 1 -15.26 17.96 -2.32
CA MET A 1 -15.52 16.85 -1.43
C MET A 1 -16.16 15.64 -2.12
N LYS A 2 -16.04 15.52 -3.44
CA LYS A 2 -16.66 14.45 -4.28
C LYS A 2 -15.63 13.47 -4.86
N LYS A 3 -14.38 13.42 -4.34
CA LYS A 3 -13.26 12.78 -5.06
C LYS A 3 -12.67 11.53 -4.41
N LEU A 4 -13.16 11.16 -3.22
CA LEU A 4 -12.52 10.10 -2.43
C LEU A 4 -12.98 8.67 -2.73
N ILE A 5 -13.94 8.52 -3.59
CA ILE A 5 -14.86 7.38 -3.66
C ILE A 5 -14.38 6.24 -4.59
N LEU A 6 -13.17 6.24 -5.14
CA LEU A 6 -13.02 5.59 -6.46
C LEU A 6 -11.88 4.59 -6.66
N LEU A 7 -11.02 4.28 -5.71
CA LEU A 7 -9.87 3.42 -6.03
C LEU A 7 -10.23 1.93 -6.21
N VAL A 8 -11.19 1.45 -5.48
CA VAL A 8 -11.74 0.09 -5.68
C VAL A 8 -13.13 0.15 -6.30
N GLY A 9 -13.85 1.26 -6.14
CA GLY A 9 -15.12 1.49 -6.82
C GLY A 9 -15.06 1.35 -8.32
N VAL A 10 -13.89 1.57 -8.88
CA VAL A 10 -13.66 1.40 -10.32
C VAL A 10 -13.46 -0.04 -10.74
N LEU A 11 -12.86 -0.86 -9.91
CA LEU A 11 -12.89 -2.31 -10.16
C LEU A 11 -14.33 -2.83 -10.26
N VAL A 12 -15.27 -2.09 -9.75
CA VAL A 12 -16.66 -2.52 -9.56
C VAL A 12 -17.72 -1.71 -10.29
N LEU A 13 -17.50 -0.44 -10.63
CA LEU A 13 -18.34 0.24 -11.65
C LEU A 13 -18.43 -0.57 -12.94
N ILE A 14 -17.48 -1.43 -13.12
CA ILE A 14 -17.40 -2.40 -14.18
C ILE A 14 -18.44 -3.53 -14.03
N ALA A 15 -18.78 -3.93 -12.85
CA ALA A 15 -19.72 -5.05 -12.63
C ALA A 15 -21.21 -4.63 -12.66
N GLY A 16 -21.53 -3.36 -12.54
CA GLY A 16 -22.88 -2.86 -12.31
C GLY A 16 -23.63 -2.30 -13.53
N GLY A 17 -23.39 -2.77 -14.76
CA GLY A 17 -24.36 -2.54 -15.85
C GLY A 17 -23.96 -1.64 -17.03
N ALA A 18 -22.86 -0.88 -16.99
CA ALA A 18 -22.34 -0.20 -18.20
C ALA A 18 -21.56 -1.15 -19.14
N PHE A 19 -21.49 -2.41 -18.77
CA PHE A 19 -20.64 -3.45 -19.35
C PHE A 19 -20.99 -3.88 -20.78
N ILE A 20 -22.21 -3.71 -21.18
CA ILE A 20 -22.70 -4.33 -22.43
C ILE A 20 -22.21 -3.59 -23.68
N PHE A 21 -21.68 -2.37 -23.53
CA PHE A 21 -21.33 -1.51 -24.65
C PHE A 21 -19.86 -1.05 -24.76
N LEU A 22 -19.02 -1.33 -23.77
CA LEU A 22 -17.61 -0.93 -23.80
C LEU A 22 -16.72 -2.08 -24.29
N SER A 23 -15.79 -1.81 -25.20
CA SER A 23 -14.73 -2.75 -25.54
C SER A 23 -13.83 -2.99 -24.31
N GLY A 24 -13.20 -4.17 -24.23
CA GLY A 24 -12.29 -4.50 -23.13
C GLY A 24 -11.19 -3.45 -22.91
N ASP A 25 -10.69 -2.85 -23.99
CA ASP A 25 -9.66 -1.80 -23.93
C ASP A 25 -10.18 -0.51 -23.29
N ALA A 26 -11.41 -0.11 -23.56
CA ALA A 26 -12.01 1.08 -22.95
C ALA A 26 -12.23 0.90 -21.45
N ILE A 27 -12.60 -0.31 -21.02
CA ILE A 27 -12.74 -0.67 -19.62
C ILE A 27 -11.38 -0.64 -18.91
N ASN A 28 -10.37 -1.24 -19.49
CA ASN A 28 -9.02 -1.27 -18.95
C ASN A 28 -8.45 0.15 -18.79
N ALA A 29 -8.63 1.01 -19.79
CA ALA A 29 -8.24 2.41 -19.73
C ALA A 29 -8.99 3.20 -18.65
N LEU A 30 -10.29 2.97 -18.50
CA LEU A 30 -11.10 3.60 -17.45
C LEU A 30 -10.61 3.20 -16.07
N ILE A 31 -10.38 1.91 -15.83
CA ILE A 31 -9.88 1.40 -14.55
C ILE A 31 -8.52 2.00 -14.22
N LYS A 32 -7.59 1.98 -15.18
CA LYS A 32 -6.27 2.60 -15.02
C LYS A 32 -6.39 4.05 -14.59
N THR A 33 -7.11 4.87 -15.38
CA THR A 33 -7.28 6.31 -15.09
C THR A 33 -7.87 6.54 -13.70
N LYS A 34 -8.80 5.71 -13.31
CA LYS A 34 -9.43 5.85 -12.00
C LYS A 34 -8.51 5.44 -10.84
N ILE A 35 -7.75 4.37 -10.97
CA ILE A 35 -6.74 4.00 -9.97
C ILE A 35 -5.74 5.15 -9.79
N GLU A 36 -5.21 5.69 -10.89
CA GLU A 36 -4.25 6.79 -10.87
C GLU A 36 -4.84 8.05 -10.24
N GLN A 37 -6.04 8.46 -10.64
CA GLN A 37 -6.70 9.66 -10.14
C GLN A 37 -6.99 9.56 -8.64
N VAL A 38 -7.67 8.49 -8.25
CA VAL A 38 -8.13 8.34 -6.85
C VAL A 38 -6.98 8.02 -5.92
N GLY A 39 -6.05 7.17 -6.37
CA GLY A 39 -4.83 6.91 -5.60
C GLY A 39 -4.07 8.19 -5.31
N SER A 40 -3.94 9.06 -6.31
CA SER A 40 -3.27 10.35 -6.15
C SER A 40 -4.05 11.30 -5.24
N ASP A 41 -5.37 11.37 -5.38
CA ASP A 41 -6.23 12.23 -4.55
C ASP A 41 -6.20 11.80 -3.06
N VAL A 42 -6.18 10.50 -2.79
CA VAL A 42 -6.18 9.95 -1.41
C VAL A 42 -4.83 10.10 -0.73
N THR A 43 -3.75 9.83 -1.45
CA THR A 43 -2.40 9.84 -0.90
C THR A 43 -1.73 11.21 -0.97
N GLU A 44 -2.30 12.17 -1.70
CA GLU A 44 -1.69 13.45 -2.05
C GLU A 44 -0.36 13.29 -2.79
N GLN A 45 -0.13 12.09 -3.36
CA GLN A 45 1.08 11.76 -4.13
C GLN A 45 0.69 11.16 -5.48
N SER A 46 1.57 11.26 -6.47
CA SER A 46 1.33 10.65 -7.78
C SER A 46 1.24 9.13 -7.67
N VAL A 47 0.13 8.57 -8.15
CA VAL A 47 -0.04 7.13 -8.38
C VAL A 47 -0.07 6.89 -9.87
N THR A 48 0.75 5.98 -10.35
CA THR A 48 0.80 5.58 -11.77
C THR A 48 0.61 4.09 -11.92
N VAL A 49 -0.04 3.68 -12.99
CA VAL A 49 -0.23 2.28 -13.38
C VAL A 49 0.23 2.11 -14.82
N ASN A 50 1.03 1.11 -15.09
CA ASN A 50 1.49 0.85 -16.45
C ASN A 50 0.35 0.29 -17.31
N ARG A 51 -0.28 -0.81 -16.86
CA ARG A 51 -1.32 -1.50 -17.63
C ARG A 51 -2.35 -2.17 -16.73
N VAL A 52 -3.59 -2.20 -17.20
CA VAL A 52 -4.70 -2.99 -16.65
C VAL A 52 -5.16 -3.97 -17.73
N ASP A 53 -5.42 -5.23 -17.37
CA ASP A 53 -5.95 -6.28 -18.24
C ASP A 53 -7.02 -7.08 -17.47
N MET A 54 -8.28 -6.71 -17.69
CA MET A 54 -9.43 -7.37 -17.06
C MET A 54 -10.07 -8.36 -18.01
N LYS A 55 -10.19 -9.59 -17.57
CA LYS A 55 -10.85 -10.71 -18.28
C LYS A 55 -12.14 -11.09 -17.55
N LEU A 56 -13.09 -10.18 -17.54
CA LEU A 56 -14.29 -10.26 -16.73
C LEU A 56 -15.12 -11.51 -16.95
N LEU A 57 -15.23 -11.98 -18.21
CA LEU A 57 -15.90 -13.25 -18.52
C LEU A 57 -15.20 -14.48 -17.94
N LYS A 58 -13.95 -14.31 -17.49
CA LYS A 58 -13.17 -15.37 -16.83
C LYS A 58 -13.04 -15.13 -15.32
N GLY A 59 -13.59 -14.04 -14.79
CA GLY A 59 -13.42 -13.66 -13.40
C GLY A 59 -11.98 -13.30 -13.04
N ALA A 60 -11.15 -12.91 -13.99
CA ALA A 60 -9.73 -12.66 -13.77
C ALA A 60 -9.34 -11.24 -14.17
N GLY A 61 -8.33 -10.70 -13.50
CA GLY A 61 -7.75 -9.39 -13.84
C GLY A 61 -6.31 -9.27 -13.37
N THR A 62 -5.55 -8.44 -14.08
CA THR A 62 -4.20 -8.03 -13.66
C THR A 62 -4.04 -6.52 -13.76
N ILE A 63 -3.30 -5.96 -12.79
CA ILE A 63 -2.86 -4.57 -12.79
C ILE A 63 -1.33 -4.60 -12.72
N ASN A 64 -0.66 -3.98 -13.69
CA ASN A 64 0.78 -4.07 -13.82
C ASN A 64 1.44 -2.72 -13.62
N GLY A 65 2.60 -2.73 -12.94
CA GLY A 65 3.47 -1.58 -12.79
C GLY A 65 2.85 -0.42 -12.02
N LEU A 66 2.26 -0.69 -10.84
CA LEU A 66 1.76 0.36 -9.96
C LEU A 66 2.92 0.96 -9.16
N VAL A 67 3.00 2.29 -9.17
CA VAL A 67 3.98 3.06 -8.41
C VAL A 67 3.28 4.16 -7.65
N LEU A 68 3.56 4.26 -6.35
CA LEU A 68 3.19 5.39 -5.49
C LEU A 68 4.43 6.23 -5.23
N ALA A 69 4.42 7.47 -5.71
CA ALA A 69 5.52 8.40 -5.54
C ALA A 69 5.75 8.76 -4.06
N ASN A 70 6.99 9.11 -3.74
CA ASN A 70 7.34 9.62 -2.42
C ASN A 70 6.93 11.09 -2.27
N PRO A 71 6.54 11.56 -1.08
CA PRO A 71 6.39 13.00 -0.85
C PRO A 71 7.70 13.75 -1.15
N SER A 72 7.59 14.94 -1.74
CA SER A 72 8.74 15.70 -2.25
C SER A 72 9.79 16.11 -1.20
N SER A 73 9.45 16.00 0.09
CA SER A 73 10.36 16.22 1.22
C SER A 73 11.33 15.06 1.47
N TYR A 74 11.18 13.94 0.77
CA TYR A 74 11.99 12.74 0.89
C TYR A 74 12.81 12.51 -0.39
N SER A 75 13.82 11.65 -0.31
CA SER A 75 14.83 11.49 -1.38
C SER A 75 14.52 10.36 -2.35
N ALA A 76 13.92 9.28 -1.86
CA ALA A 76 13.55 8.14 -2.71
C ALA A 76 12.45 8.54 -3.72
N PRO A 77 12.47 8.01 -4.95
CA PRO A 77 11.48 8.38 -5.96
C PRO A 77 10.09 7.84 -5.67
N SER A 78 9.98 6.71 -4.96
CA SER A 78 8.72 6.06 -4.62
C SER A 78 8.73 5.53 -3.19
N VAL A 79 7.55 5.50 -2.58
CA VAL A 79 7.33 4.83 -1.30
C VAL A 79 7.00 3.35 -1.50
N PHE A 80 6.26 3.07 -2.57
CA PHE A 80 5.78 1.74 -2.87
C PHE A 80 5.73 1.50 -4.37
N SER A 81 6.16 0.34 -4.80
CA SER A 81 6.05 -0.11 -6.18
C SER A 81 5.77 -1.60 -6.25
N LEU A 82 5.08 -2.02 -7.29
CA LEU A 82 4.81 -3.43 -7.54
C LEU A 82 4.77 -3.72 -9.05
N ASN A 83 5.13 -4.94 -9.41
CA ASN A 83 5.09 -5.38 -10.80
C ASN A 83 3.68 -5.80 -11.21
N GLU A 84 3.00 -6.61 -10.41
CA GLU A 84 1.68 -7.14 -10.75
C GLU A 84 0.79 -7.34 -9.53
N ILE A 85 -0.49 -7.01 -9.69
CA ILE A 85 -1.60 -7.44 -8.85
C ILE A 85 -2.42 -8.43 -9.65
N THR A 86 -2.67 -9.62 -9.09
CA THR A 86 -3.62 -10.58 -9.65
C THR A 86 -4.93 -10.54 -8.91
N LEU A 87 -6.02 -10.55 -9.65
CA LEU A 87 -7.39 -10.51 -9.15
C LEU A 87 -8.15 -11.76 -9.59
N ASP A 88 -8.88 -12.37 -8.65
CA ASP A 88 -9.84 -13.45 -8.91
C ASP A 88 -11.21 -12.98 -8.43
N ILE A 89 -12.16 -12.87 -9.36
CA ILE A 89 -13.49 -12.30 -9.15
C ILE A 89 -14.54 -13.41 -9.24
N ASN A 90 -15.39 -13.54 -8.26
CA ASN A 90 -16.45 -14.51 -8.27
C ASN A 90 -17.51 -14.17 -9.33
N LEU A 91 -17.52 -14.92 -10.42
CA LEU A 91 -18.43 -14.67 -11.54
C LEU A 91 -19.92 -14.72 -11.14
N LYS A 92 -20.27 -15.54 -10.14
CA LYS A 92 -21.66 -15.66 -9.69
C LYS A 92 -22.14 -14.40 -8.97
N SER A 93 -21.22 -13.62 -8.43
CA SER A 93 -21.53 -12.36 -7.74
C SER A 93 -21.72 -11.17 -8.68
N LEU A 94 -21.27 -11.27 -9.92
CA LEU A 94 -21.32 -10.16 -10.90
C LEU A 94 -22.75 -9.82 -11.37
N GLY A 95 -23.77 -10.35 -10.87
CA GLY A 95 -25.17 -10.01 -11.17
C GLY A 95 -25.99 -9.75 -9.92
N THR A 96 -25.31 -9.58 -8.78
CA THR A 96 -25.93 -9.35 -7.48
C THR A 96 -25.51 -8.00 -6.90
N ASP A 97 -26.18 -7.57 -5.84
CA ASP A 97 -25.86 -6.32 -5.13
C ASP A 97 -24.53 -6.39 -4.38
N LEU A 98 -24.00 -7.59 -4.13
CA LEU A 98 -22.73 -7.85 -3.46
C LEU A 98 -21.73 -8.49 -4.42
N ILE A 99 -20.71 -7.76 -4.81
CA ILE A 99 -19.61 -8.28 -5.62
C ILE A 99 -18.55 -8.89 -4.74
N VAL A 100 -18.15 -10.10 -5.05
CA VAL A 100 -17.17 -10.85 -4.29
C VAL A 100 -15.89 -10.97 -5.10
N ILE A 101 -14.80 -10.50 -4.53
CA ILE A 101 -13.44 -10.77 -5.00
C ILE A 101 -12.91 -11.93 -4.17
N ASP A 102 -12.71 -13.07 -4.80
CA ASP A 102 -12.27 -14.27 -4.10
C ASP A 102 -10.83 -14.12 -3.63
N GLN A 103 -9.97 -13.49 -4.44
CA GLN A 103 -8.58 -13.29 -4.07
C GLN A 103 -7.95 -12.06 -4.75
N ILE A 104 -7.10 -11.37 -3.99
CA ILE A 104 -6.13 -10.37 -4.48
C ILE A 104 -4.74 -10.85 -4.06
N ILE A 105 -3.82 -10.97 -5.00
CA ILE A 105 -2.41 -11.34 -4.72
C ILE A 105 -1.50 -10.26 -5.27
N ILE A 106 -0.56 -9.83 -4.42
CA ILE A 106 0.56 -8.97 -4.77
C ILE A 106 1.83 -9.70 -4.34
N ASP A 107 2.70 -10.03 -5.30
CA ASP A 107 3.95 -10.73 -5.05
C ASP A 107 5.15 -9.81 -5.21
N LYS A 108 6.05 -9.87 -4.23
CA LYS A 108 7.34 -9.16 -4.23
C LYS A 108 7.26 -7.67 -4.55
N PRO A 109 6.37 -6.90 -3.89
CA PRO A 109 6.40 -5.46 -4.02
C PRO A 109 7.61 -4.88 -3.30
N GLU A 110 7.99 -3.67 -3.69
CA GLU A 110 9.04 -2.90 -3.05
C GLU A 110 8.43 -1.79 -2.21
N ALA A 111 8.98 -1.57 -1.02
CA ALA A 111 8.61 -0.47 -0.14
C ALA A 111 9.86 0.25 0.37
N VAL A 112 9.80 1.58 0.44
CA VAL A 112 10.87 2.41 1.00
C VAL A 112 10.33 3.22 2.16
N VAL A 113 10.88 3.00 3.35
CA VAL A 113 10.59 3.81 4.54
C VAL A 113 11.83 4.67 4.82
N GLU A 114 11.68 5.96 4.54
CA GLU A 114 12.73 6.96 4.71
C GLU A 114 12.45 7.80 5.96
N PHE A 115 13.42 7.87 6.87
CA PHE A 115 13.35 8.64 8.09
C PHE A 115 14.02 10.02 7.93
N THR A 116 13.40 11.05 8.49
CA THR A 116 13.98 12.39 8.59
C THR A 116 14.85 12.52 9.84
N GLU A 117 15.65 13.60 9.92
CA GLU A 117 16.46 13.93 11.10
C GLU A 117 15.65 14.04 12.39
N ASN A 118 14.39 14.46 12.30
CA ASN A 118 13.46 14.58 13.42
C ASN A 118 12.74 13.26 13.76
N GLY A 119 13.08 12.15 13.10
CA GLY A 119 12.47 10.84 13.31
C GLY A 119 11.05 10.70 12.74
N ASN A 120 10.62 11.63 11.88
CA ASN A 120 9.42 11.42 11.07
C ASN A 120 9.73 10.46 9.91
N ALA A 121 8.71 9.93 9.22
CA ALA A 121 8.89 9.02 8.10
C ALA A 121 7.85 9.28 7.01
N ASN A 122 8.27 9.06 5.75
CA ASN A 122 7.42 9.25 4.57
C ASN A 122 6.08 8.49 4.67
N ILE A 123 6.11 7.26 5.14
CA ILE A 123 4.89 6.42 5.28
C ILE A 123 3.92 6.99 6.33
N LYS A 124 4.42 7.70 7.35
CA LYS A 124 3.56 8.39 8.34
C LYS A 124 2.84 9.57 7.71
N ASP A 125 3.52 10.32 6.86
CA ASP A 125 2.92 11.46 6.15
C ASP A 125 1.84 10.97 5.18
N LEU A 126 2.08 9.87 4.48
CA LEU A 126 1.06 9.21 3.64
C LEU A 126 -0.15 8.74 4.45
N LEU A 127 0.08 8.06 5.59
CA LEU A 127 -1.02 7.61 6.45
C LEU A 127 -1.83 8.80 7.01
N ALA A 128 -1.18 9.93 7.28
CA ALA A 128 -1.85 11.15 7.70
C ALA A 128 -2.69 11.76 6.57
N ALA A 129 -2.17 11.81 5.34
CA ALA A 129 -2.90 12.26 4.15
C ALA A 129 -4.12 11.37 3.89
N ILE A 130 -3.94 10.05 3.88
CA ILE A 130 -5.02 9.08 3.72
C ILE A 130 -6.10 9.32 4.79
N LYS A 131 -5.71 9.39 6.06
CA LYS A 131 -6.65 9.64 7.15
C LYS A 131 -7.42 10.95 6.96
N LYS A 132 -6.73 12.04 6.61
CA LYS A 132 -7.34 13.35 6.36
C LYS A 132 -8.37 13.28 5.23
N ASN A 133 -8.02 12.61 4.13
CA ASN A 133 -8.83 12.55 2.93
C ASN A 133 -9.94 11.50 3.02
N THR A 134 -9.89 10.57 3.97
CA THR A 134 -10.94 9.55 4.23
C THR A 134 -11.83 9.85 5.44
N ALA A 135 -11.44 10.78 6.32
CA ALA A 135 -12.18 11.06 7.56
C ALA A 135 -13.44 11.94 7.36
N SER A 136 -13.67 12.47 6.16
CA SER A 136 -14.68 13.52 5.95
C SER A 136 -16.09 13.03 5.58
N ASP A 137 -16.38 11.73 5.56
CA ASP A 137 -17.64 11.22 4.99
C ASP A 137 -18.49 10.36 5.93
N ASN A 138 -18.73 10.85 7.16
CA ASN A 138 -19.88 10.37 7.95
C ASN A 138 -21.16 11.21 7.73
N THR A 139 -21.17 12.12 6.80
CA THR A 139 -22.39 12.78 6.35
C THR A 139 -22.76 12.22 4.97
N ALA A 140 -23.83 11.45 4.95
CA ALA A 140 -24.53 11.06 3.72
C ALA A 140 -24.83 12.33 2.91
N VAL A 141 -23.98 12.63 1.94
CA VAL A 141 -24.30 13.60 0.90
C VAL A 141 -25.00 12.79 -0.18
N GLU A 142 -26.30 12.97 -0.30
CA GLU A 142 -27.08 12.54 -1.44
C GLU A 142 -26.35 12.96 -2.72
N SER A 143 -25.69 12.00 -3.35
CA SER A 143 -25.08 12.19 -4.66
C SER A 143 -26.20 12.13 -5.67
N GLU A 144 -26.43 13.21 -6.40
CA GLU A 144 -27.29 13.30 -7.59
C GLU A 144 -26.75 12.46 -8.78
N SER A 145 -26.25 11.25 -8.53
CA SER A 145 -26.09 10.23 -9.56
C SER A 145 -26.91 9.03 -9.12
N GLU A 146 -27.99 8.75 -9.85
CA GLU A 146 -28.99 7.71 -9.61
C GLU A 146 -28.45 6.26 -9.66
N GLN A 147 -27.15 6.02 -9.52
CA GLN A 147 -26.61 4.67 -9.45
C GLN A 147 -25.99 4.44 -8.06
N ALA A 148 -26.59 3.53 -7.30
CA ALA A 148 -26.09 3.05 -6.03
C ALA A 148 -24.62 2.56 -6.19
N GLU A 149 -23.76 2.96 -5.28
CA GLU A 149 -22.38 2.51 -5.26
C GLU A 149 -22.35 0.99 -5.01
N PRO A 150 -21.57 0.22 -5.79
CA PRO A 150 -21.52 -1.22 -5.61
C PRO A 150 -20.88 -1.61 -4.27
N ILE A 151 -21.46 -2.62 -3.67
CA ILE A 151 -21.00 -3.21 -2.42
C ILE A 151 -20.03 -4.35 -2.74
N ILE A 152 -18.86 -4.35 -2.10
CA ILE A 152 -17.81 -5.33 -2.36
C ILE A 152 -17.35 -6.02 -1.09
N ARG A 153 -16.98 -7.27 -1.25
CA ARG A 153 -16.23 -8.05 -0.28
C ARG A 153 -14.99 -8.66 -0.92
N VAL A 154 -13.87 -8.63 -0.21
CA VAL A 154 -12.67 -9.38 -0.59
C VAL A 154 -12.49 -10.54 0.39
N ASN A 155 -12.57 -11.76 -0.10
CA ASN A 155 -12.44 -12.96 0.73
C ASN A 155 -11.00 -13.12 1.22
N LYS A 156 -10.02 -12.89 0.34
CA LYS A 156 -8.60 -13.05 0.66
C LYS A 156 -7.74 -11.99 -0.03
N PHE A 157 -6.88 -11.34 0.73
CA PHE A 157 -5.83 -10.45 0.24
C PHE A 157 -4.47 -10.94 0.73
N VAL A 158 -3.51 -11.04 -0.16
CA VAL A 158 -2.15 -11.48 0.13
C VAL A 158 -1.15 -10.49 -0.45
N LEU A 159 -0.30 -9.96 0.40
CA LEU A 159 0.87 -9.19 0.03
C LEU A 159 2.09 -9.97 0.52
N ALA A 160 2.80 -10.63 -0.40
CA ALA A 160 3.87 -11.56 -0.07
C ALA A 160 5.24 -11.04 -0.52
N GLY A 161 6.27 -11.36 0.26
CA GLY A 161 7.66 -11.11 -0.09
C GLY A 161 8.02 -9.64 -0.29
N VAL A 162 7.46 -8.74 0.51
CA VAL A 162 7.73 -7.28 0.43
C VAL A 162 9.22 -7.03 0.65
N SER A 163 9.91 -6.47 -0.34
CA SER A 163 11.27 -5.98 -0.19
C SER A 163 11.23 -4.58 0.43
N LEU A 164 11.56 -4.47 1.72
CA LEU A 164 11.59 -3.22 2.45
C LEU A 164 12.99 -2.63 2.45
N THR A 165 13.12 -1.37 2.04
CA THR A 165 14.29 -0.54 2.32
C THR A 165 13.96 0.40 3.48
N VAL A 166 14.74 0.32 4.56
CA VAL A 166 14.69 1.25 5.69
C VAL A 166 15.86 2.22 5.55
N ASP A 167 15.58 3.47 5.18
CA ASP A 167 16.60 4.49 5.03
C ASP A 167 16.74 5.34 6.30
N LEU A 168 17.87 5.16 6.98
CA LEU A 168 18.27 5.86 8.20
C LEU A 168 19.42 6.85 7.96
N THR A 169 19.75 7.17 6.71
CA THR A 169 20.91 7.99 6.37
C THR A 169 20.84 9.39 6.99
N LYS A 170 19.65 9.97 7.09
CA LYS A 170 19.42 11.26 7.75
C LYS A 170 19.50 11.22 9.28
N LEU A 171 19.48 10.01 9.85
CA LEU A 171 19.73 9.78 11.27
C LEU A 171 21.21 9.46 11.57
N GLY A 172 22.10 9.65 10.59
CA GLY A 172 23.53 9.36 10.71
C GLY A 172 23.87 7.87 10.60
N ASN A 173 22.97 7.10 10.02
CA ASN A 173 23.12 5.67 9.81
C ASN A 173 23.15 5.31 8.31
N LYS A 174 22.93 4.04 7.98
CA LYS A 174 22.89 3.50 6.62
C LYS A 174 21.46 3.16 6.20
N SER A 175 21.30 2.87 4.92
CA SER A 175 20.09 2.21 4.41
C SER A 175 20.23 0.71 4.60
N HIS A 176 19.14 0.07 5.03
CA HIS A 176 19.06 -1.37 5.30
C HIS A 176 17.95 -1.99 4.48
N GLN A 177 18.12 -3.25 4.09
CA GLN A 177 17.11 -4.00 3.35
C GLN A 177 16.65 -5.21 4.16
N ALA A 178 15.36 -5.46 4.15
CA ALA A 178 14.73 -6.60 4.78
C ALA A 178 13.61 -7.15 3.90
N ILE A 179 13.31 -8.44 4.05
CA ILE A 179 12.09 -9.02 3.50
C ILE A 179 11.08 -9.10 4.63
N LEU A 180 9.94 -8.46 4.46
CA LEU A 180 8.89 -8.45 5.45
C LEU A 180 8.14 -9.78 5.48
N ALA A 181 7.57 -10.09 6.65
CA ALA A 181 6.58 -11.16 6.75
C ALA A 181 5.36 -10.84 5.89
N ASP A 182 4.78 -11.88 5.31
CA ASP A 182 3.58 -11.75 4.47
C ASP A 182 2.43 -11.09 5.22
N ILE A 183 1.74 -10.18 4.55
CA ILE A 183 0.53 -9.54 5.04
C ILE A 183 -0.66 -10.29 4.41
N GLN A 184 -1.44 -10.95 5.25
CA GLN A 184 -2.65 -11.64 4.83
C GLN A 184 -3.84 -11.04 5.54
N LEU A 185 -4.84 -10.63 4.76
CA LEU A 185 -6.11 -10.09 5.25
C LEU A 185 -7.23 -10.96 4.70
N SER A 186 -8.28 -11.15 5.48
CA SER A 186 -9.42 -11.98 5.10
C SER A 186 -10.72 -11.26 5.40
N ASN A 187 -11.75 -11.58 4.62
CA ASN A 187 -13.11 -11.11 4.83
C ASN A 187 -13.23 -9.57 4.95
N ILE A 188 -12.51 -8.85 4.07
CA ILE A 188 -12.53 -7.39 4.06
C ILE A 188 -13.87 -6.93 3.51
N GLY A 189 -14.54 -6.06 4.27
CA GLY A 189 -15.93 -5.66 4.03
C GLY A 189 -16.95 -6.49 4.80
N GLY A 190 -16.52 -7.55 5.52
CA GLY A 190 -17.40 -8.42 6.27
C GLY A 190 -18.39 -9.21 5.39
N GLU A 191 -19.40 -9.83 6.00
CA GLU A 191 -20.38 -10.63 5.27
C GLU A 191 -21.23 -9.80 4.32
N SER A 192 -21.57 -8.58 4.71
CA SER A 192 -22.41 -7.67 3.93
C SER A 192 -21.66 -6.89 2.85
N GLY A 193 -20.33 -6.98 2.83
CA GLY A 193 -19.50 -6.12 2.01
C GLY A 193 -19.43 -4.69 2.54
N MET A 194 -18.75 -3.84 1.81
CA MET A 194 -18.69 -2.39 2.05
C MET A 194 -18.69 -1.63 0.73
N PRO A 195 -19.05 -0.35 0.73
CA PRO A 195 -18.92 0.47 -0.47
C PRO A 195 -17.51 0.38 -1.06
N ALA A 196 -17.44 0.29 -2.36
CA ALA A 196 -16.19 0.14 -3.09
C ALA A 196 -15.16 1.22 -2.76
N SER A 197 -15.63 2.45 -2.53
CA SER A 197 -14.85 3.60 -2.10
C SER A 197 -14.13 3.36 -0.77
N GLN A 198 -14.84 2.80 0.20
CA GLN A 198 -14.30 2.53 1.54
C GLN A 198 -13.32 1.36 1.52
N LEU A 199 -13.57 0.33 0.70
CA LEU A 199 -12.73 -0.86 0.62
C LEU A 199 -11.30 -0.54 0.20
N GLY A 200 -11.12 0.31 -0.82
CA GLY A 200 -9.78 0.71 -1.28
C GLY A 200 -8.98 1.46 -0.23
N ALA A 201 -9.62 2.43 0.42
CA ALA A 201 -9.00 3.20 1.49
C ALA A 201 -8.61 2.30 2.67
N GLU A 202 -9.48 1.35 3.06
CA GLU A 202 -9.21 0.43 4.15
C GLU A 202 -8.07 -0.53 3.82
N LEU A 203 -8.00 -1.07 2.59
CA LEU A 203 -6.89 -1.91 2.13
C LEU A 203 -5.55 -1.16 2.18
N VAL A 204 -5.49 0.02 1.57
CA VAL A 204 -4.25 0.82 1.55
C VAL A 204 -3.81 1.18 2.97
N LYS A 205 -4.73 1.61 3.82
CA LYS A 205 -4.45 1.91 5.23
C LYS A 205 -3.91 0.69 5.99
N GLN A 206 -4.52 -0.49 5.84
CA GLN A 206 -4.07 -1.71 6.53
C GLN A 206 -2.69 -2.15 6.04
N VAL A 207 -2.44 -2.13 4.73
CA VAL A 207 -1.16 -2.48 4.12
C VAL A 207 -0.06 -1.53 4.60
N LEU A 208 -0.24 -0.22 4.45
CA LEU A 208 0.76 0.76 4.88
C LEU A 208 0.99 0.74 6.39
N SER A 209 -0.07 0.52 7.19
CA SER A 209 0.07 0.37 8.64
C SER A 209 0.88 -0.87 9.00
N SER A 210 0.68 -1.98 8.31
CA SER A 210 1.44 -3.22 8.52
C SER A 210 2.92 -3.06 8.12
N ILE A 211 3.19 -2.44 6.98
CA ILE A 211 4.56 -2.11 6.54
C ILE A 211 5.22 -1.19 7.57
N TRP A 212 4.51 -0.15 8.04
CA TRP A 212 5.04 0.75 9.05
C TRP A 212 5.38 0.06 10.36
N GLN A 213 4.54 -0.86 10.86
CA GLN A 213 4.82 -1.61 12.07
C GLN A 213 6.09 -2.47 11.93
N GLN A 214 6.22 -3.18 10.80
CA GLN A 214 7.39 -4.00 10.52
C GLN A 214 8.65 -3.14 10.33
N ALA A 215 8.56 -2.01 9.61
CA ALA A 215 9.67 -1.08 9.45
C ALA A 215 10.18 -0.49 10.76
N LYS A 216 9.28 -0.19 11.70
CA LYS A 216 9.68 0.26 13.06
C LYS A 216 10.39 -0.83 13.86
N ALA A 217 9.96 -2.07 13.74
CA ALA A 217 10.63 -3.19 14.38
C ALA A 217 12.04 -3.37 13.83
N GLU A 218 12.18 -3.34 12.51
CA GLU A 218 13.46 -3.41 11.80
C GLU A 218 14.39 -2.25 12.21
N GLN A 219 13.89 -1.02 12.23
CA GLN A 219 14.65 0.15 12.70
C GLN A 219 15.18 -0.05 14.13
N ALA A 220 14.33 -0.54 15.03
CA ALA A 220 14.72 -0.74 16.43
C ALA A 220 15.82 -1.80 16.56
N ASP A 221 15.75 -2.89 15.78
CA ASP A 221 16.75 -3.94 15.79
C ASP A 221 18.09 -3.47 15.20
N ILE A 222 18.07 -2.71 14.11
CA ILE A 222 19.25 -2.07 13.52
C ILE A 222 19.96 -1.19 14.55
N LEU A 223 19.24 -0.28 15.19
CA LEU A 223 19.82 0.64 16.18
C LEU A 223 20.38 -0.09 17.40
N LYS A 224 19.75 -1.19 17.84
CA LYS A 224 20.20 -2.03 18.93
C LYS A 224 21.48 -2.79 18.60
N GLU A 225 21.60 -3.33 17.40
CA GLU A 225 22.82 -4.01 16.93
C GLU A 225 23.98 -3.03 16.85
N GLU A 226 23.79 -1.84 16.29
CA GLU A 226 24.83 -0.81 16.21
C GLU A 226 25.28 -0.34 17.59
N ALA A 227 24.35 -0.16 18.54
CA ALA A 227 24.70 0.21 19.89
C ALA A 227 25.58 -0.86 20.56
N LYS A 228 25.27 -2.15 20.33
CA LYS A 228 26.10 -3.27 20.82
C LYS A 228 27.51 -3.25 20.20
N ASP A 229 27.59 -3.02 18.91
CA ASP A 229 28.88 -3.00 18.19
C ASP A 229 29.76 -1.84 18.65
N LYS A 230 29.21 -0.63 18.81
CA LYS A 230 29.92 0.51 19.40
C LYS A 230 30.41 0.24 20.83
N ILE A 231 29.65 -0.49 21.63
CA ILE A 231 30.07 -0.89 22.99
C ILE A 231 31.24 -1.88 22.92
N LYS A 232 31.16 -2.88 22.02
CA LYS A 232 32.23 -3.85 21.80
C LYS A 232 33.54 -3.21 21.33
N GLU A 233 33.47 -2.27 20.36
CA GLU A 233 34.63 -1.54 19.88
C GLU A 233 35.28 -0.72 20.98
N LYS A 234 34.50 0.07 21.73
CA LYS A 234 35.03 0.83 22.89
C LYS A 234 35.65 -0.06 24.00
N ALA A 235 35.09 -1.24 24.20
CA ALA A 235 35.65 -2.20 25.14
C ALA A 235 36.98 -2.76 24.64
N LYS A 236 37.11 -3.07 23.35
CA LYS A 236 38.37 -3.53 22.73
C LYS A 236 39.47 -2.46 22.78
N GLU A 237 39.12 -1.20 22.44
CA GLU A 237 40.06 -0.09 22.54
C GLU A 237 40.60 0.13 23.95
N LYS A 238 39.69 0.09 24.95
CA LYS A 238 40.12 0.21 26.38
C LYS A 238 41.00 -0.94 26.82
N LEU A 239 40.68 -2.18 26.41
CA LEU A 239 41.51 -3.34 26.72
C LEU A 239 42.88 -3.25 26.03
N GLY A 240 42.94 -2.88 24.75
CA GLY A 240 44.20 -2.66 24.03
C GLY A 240 45.06 -1.61 24.69
N GLY A 241 44.50 -0.45 25.03
CA GLY A 241 45.25 0.60 25.73
C GLY A 241 45.70 0.26 27.16
N LEU A 242 45.04 -0.71 27.83
CA LEU A 242 45.51 -1.24 29.11
C LEU A 242 46.65 -2.24 28.92
N LEU A 243 46.60 -3.10 27.92
CA LEU A 243 47.65 -4.06 27.59
C LEU A 243 48.94 -3.35 27.13
N ASP A 244 48.83 -2.28 26.33
CA ASP A 244 49.98 -1.48 25.93
C ASP A 244 50.67 -0.78 27.11
N LYS A 245 49.90 -0.37 28.13
CA LYS A 245 50.42 0.20 29.39
C LYS A 245 51.06 -0.82 30.32
N LEU A 246 50.73 -2.10 30.18
CA LEU A 246 51.32 -3.17 31.01
C LEU A 246 52.58 -3.78 30.40
N ASN A 247 52.78 -3.59 29.09
CA ASN A 247 53.93 -4.14 28.33
C ASN A 247 55.04 -3.12 28.04
N GLY A 248 54.91 -1.87 28.44
CA GLY A 248 55.91 -0.81 28.34
C GLY A 248 56.39 -0.34 29.73
#